data_ac4c4a1173f8d89eb511f9fd98c3484f
#
_entry.id   ac4c4a1173f8d89eb511f9fd98c3484f
#
_cell.length_a   1.000
_cell.length_b   1.000
_cell.length_c   1.000
_cell.angle_alpha   90.00
_cell.angle_beta   90.00
_cell.angle_gamma   90.00
#
_symmetry.space_group_name_H-M   'P 1'
#
loop_
_entity.id
_entity.type
_entity.pdbx_description
1 polymer ?
#
loop_
_entity_poly.entity_id
_entity_poly.type
_entity_poly.pdbx_seq_one_letter_code
_entity_poly.pdbx_strand_id
1 'polypeptide(L)'
;MRRISPLTLLFFLVSCNSAAQEQVVSGASDTIPSAKVTLLFVGDLMQHNAQLEAARTSQGTHDYSLCFSLVKEQISRADIAIGNLEVTLGGKPYAGYPAFSAPDEFLYAIRDVGFDILLTANNHCLDRGKKGLERTILMLDSLHIPYIGTYRNKEERRQ
;
A
#
# COMPACT_ATOMS: atom_id res chain seq x y z
N MET A 1 23.69 37.71 65.16
CA MET A 1 24.58 37.47 64.00
C MET A 1 25.23 36.09 64.15
N ARG A 2 24.72 35.03 63.47
CA ARG A 2 25.29 33.68 63.49
C ARG A 2 25.93 33.44 62.14
N ARG A 3 27.22 33.12 62.12
CA ARG A 3 28.04 32.81 60.95
C ARG A 3 27.76 31.35 60.57
N ILE A 4 27.38 31.12 59.31
CA ILE A 4 27.23 29.78 58.72
C ILE A 4 28.57 29.45 58.04
N SER A 5 29.16 28.34 58.46
CA SER A 5 30.40 27.79 57.90
C SER A 5 30.12 27.03 56.58
N PRO A 6 30.94 27.12 55.56
CA PRO A 6 30.73 26.38 54.32
C PRO A 6 31.19 24.92 54.47
N LEU A 7 30.26 24.01 54.24
CA LEU A 7 30.51 22.54 54.16
C LEU A 7 31.16 22.20 52.83
N THR A 8 32.44 21.83 52.89
CA THR A 8 33.21 21.38 51.71
C THR A 8 32.80 19.96 51.36
N LEU A 9 32.09 19.80 50.20
CA LEU A 9 31.68 18.52 49.69
C LEU A 9 32.85 17.89 48.87
N LEU A 10 33.47 16.87 49.44
CA LEU A 10 34.56 16.13 48.81
C LEU A 10 33.98 15.04 47.87
N PHE A 11 34.07 15.24 46.54
CA PHE A 11 33.70 14.22 45.56
C PHE A 11 34.84 13.18 45.43
N PHE A 12 34.58 11.95 45.84
CA PHE A 12 35.41 10.81 45.52
C PHE A 12 35.04 10.30 44.12
N LEU A 13 35.94 10.51 43.15
CA LEU A 13 35.92 9.86 41.85
C LEU A 13 36.49 8.45 42.00
N VAL A 14 35.60 7.45 41.99
CA VAL A 14 36.03 6.04 41.87
C VAL A 14 36.19 5.73 40.39
N SER A 15 37.44 5.67 39.92
CA SER A 15 37.77 5.18 38.58
C SER A 15 37.70 3.66 38.59
N CYS A 16 36.60 3.08 38.10
CA CYS A 16 36.54 1.66 37.76
C CYS A 16 37.25 1.44 36.43
N ASN A 17 38.49 1.02 36.45
CA ASN A 17 39.22 0.50 35.29
C ASN A 17 38.80 -0.98 35.10
N SER A 18 37.74 -1.23 34.34
CA SER A 18 37.41 -2.57 33.85
C SER A 18 38.15 -2.77 32.52
N ALA A 19 39.30 -3.40 32.56
CA ALA A 19 39.91 -3.98 31.36
C ALA A 19 39.05 -5.15 30.89
N ALA A 20 38.09 -4.84 29.98
CA ALA A 20 37.37 -5.89 29.25
C ALA A 20 38.39 -6.52 28.28
N GLN A 21 38.76 -7.74 28.56
CA GLN A 21 39.50 -8.60 27.64
C GLN A 21 38.52 -8.99 26.52
N GLU A 22 38.64 -8.35 25.35
CA GLU A 22 37.96 -8.80 24.14
C GLU A 22 38.50 -10.16 23.74
N GLN A 23 37.77 -11.23 24.05
CA GLN A 23 37.94 -12.50 23.38
C GLN A 23 37.51 -12.34 21.93
N VAL A 24 38.46 -12.21 21.01
CA VAL A 24 38.20 -12.34 19.58
C VAL A 24 37.80 -13.78 19.32
N VAL A 25 36.51 -14.06 19.37
CA VAL A 25 35.95 -15.29 18.82
C VAL A 25 36.04 -15.16 17.30
N SER A 26 37.08 -15.73 16.72
CA SER A 26 37.16 -15.98 15.30
C SER A 26 36.17 -17.06 14.95
N GLY A 27 34.85 -16.69 14.92
CA GLY A 27 33.79 -17.47 14.33
C GLY A 27 33.72 -17.13 12.86
N ALA A 28 33.74 -18.13 12.00
CA ALA A 28 33.43 -17.98 10.59
C ALA A 28 32.09 -17.22 10.50
N SER A 29 32.13 -16.03 9.91
CA SER A 29 30.96 -15.25 9.63
C SER A 29 30.21 -15.99 8.52
N ASP A 30 29.28 -16.85 8.90
CA ASP A 30 28.22 -17.26 8.00
C ASP A 30 27.40 -16.00 7.68
N THR A 31 27.87 -15.24 6.71
CA THR A 31 27.10 -14.12 6.15
C THR A 31 25.90 -14.71 5.44
N ILE A 32 24.77 -14.75 6.15
CA ILE A 32 23.48 -15.02 5.50
C ILE A 32 23.34 -13.95 4.42
N PRO A 33 23.21 -14.34 3.14
CA PRO A 33 23.06 -13.35 2.08
C PRO A 33 21.79 -12.54 2.36
N SER A 34 21.94 -11.25 2.63
CA SER A 34 20.80 -10.36 2.81
C SER A 34 20.16 -10.12 1.46
N ALA A 35 18.88 -10.47 1.31
CA ALA A 35 18.06 -10.09 0.17
C ALA A 35 17.39 -8.74 0.49
N LYS A 36 17.43 -7.80 -0.46
CA LYS A 36 16.70 -6.53 -0.38
C LYS A 36 15.43 -6.67 -1.19
N VAL A 37 14.28 -6.37 -0.57
CA VAL A 37 12.96 -6.31 -1.22
C VAL A 37 12.46 -4.87 -1.16
N THR A 38 11.99 -4.35 -2.28
CA THR A 38 11.41 -3.03 -2.42
C THR A 38 9.90 -3.14 -2.45
N LEU A 39 9.23 -2.57 -1.43
CA LEU A 39 7.78 -2.46 -1.36
C LEU A 39 7.38 -1.04 -1.72
N LEU A 40 6.46 -0.88 -2.66
CA LEU A 40 5.85 0.40 -3.02
C LEU A 40 4.41 0.44 -2.56
N PHE A 41 4.07 1.41 -1.74
CA PHE A 41 2.68 1.68 -1.35
C PHE A 41 2.21 2.96 -2.01
N VAL A 42 1.06 2.89 -2.68
CA VAL A 42 0.40 4.04 -3.30
C VAL A 42 -0.93 4.28 -2.57
N GLY A 43 -1.42 5.51 -2.62
CA GLY A 43 -2.73 5.88 -2.09
C GLY A 43 -3.89 5.40 -2.96
N ASP A 44 -4.93 6.22 -3.06
CA ASP A 44 -6.21 5.85 -3.64
C ASP A 44 -6.16 5.80 -5.17
N LEU A 45 -6.48 4.65 -5.70
CA LEU A 45 -6.74 4.42 -7.11
C LEU A 45 -8.22 4.63 -7.35
N MET A 46 -8.58 5.86 -7.70
CA MET A 46 -9.98 6.25 -7.93
C MET A 46 -10.11 7.13 -9.16
N GLN A 47 -11.34 7.25 -9.66
CA GLN A 47 -11.65 8.12 -10.79
C GLN A 47 -12.90 8.94 -10.52
N HIS A 48 -12.82 10.23 -10.73
CA HIS A 48 -13.96 11.15 -10.69
C HIS A 48 -14.58 11.33 -12.09
N ASN A 49 -15.72 12.03 -12.16
CA ASN A 49 -16.43 12.23 -13.43
C ASN A 49 -15.55 12.86 -14.52
N ALA A 50 -14.69 13.81 -14.16
CA ALA A 50 -13.79 14.45 -15.13
C ALA A 50 -12.78 13.47 -15.74
N GLN A 51 -12.26 12.54 -14.94
CA GLN A 51 -11.35 11.49 -15.40
C GLN A 51 -12.08 10.44 -16.24
N LEU A 52 -13.32 10.08 -15.83
CA LEU A 52 -14.18 9.19 -16.60
C LEU A 52 -14.47 9.77 -18.00
N GLU A 53 -14.80 11.05 -18.07
CA GLU A 53 -15.07 11.73 -19.35
C GLU A 53 -13.77 11.86 -20.20
N ALA A 54 -12.66 12.21 -19.57
CA ALA A 54 -11.35 12.31 -20.27
C ALA A 54 -10.88 10.96 -20.85
N ALA A 55 -11.23 9.85 -20.20
CA ALA A 55 -10.90 8.51 -20.67
C ALA A 55 -11.81 8.00 -21.79
N ARG A 56 -12.96 8.66 -22.06
CA ARG A 56 -13.92 8.22 -23.06
C ARG A 56 -13.34 8.31 -24.47
N THR A 57 -13.44 7.20 -25.19
CA THR A 57 -13.03 7.13 -26.59
C THR A 57 -14.20 7.47 -27.54
N SER A 58 -13.90 7.77 -28.80
CA SER A 58 -14.90 7.97 -29.85
C SER A 58 -15.77 6.73 -30.12
N GLN A 59 -15.29 5.54 -29.69
CA GLN A 59 -15.99 4.26 -29.86
C GLN A 59 -16.89 3.93 -28.65
N GLY A 60 -16.97 4.80 -27.63
CA GLY A 60 -17.78 4.60 -26.44
C GLY A 60 -17.20 3.66 -25.38
N THR A 61 -15.95 3.27 -25.52
CA THR A 61 -15.10 2.61 -24.53
C THR A 61 -14.32 3.62 -23.70
N HIS A 62 -13.45 3.17 -22.80
CA HIS A 62 -12.59 4.06 -22.02
C HIS A 62 -11.13 3.63 -22.16
N ASP A 63 -10.23 4.61 -22.19
CA ASP A 63 -8.78 4.39 -22.21
C ASP A 63 -8.11 5.17 -21.07
N TYR A 64 -7.55 4.44 -20.13
CA TYR A 64 -6.82 4.99 -18.97
C TYR A 64 -5.30 4.86 -19.09
N SER A 65 -4.78 4.47 -20.27
CA SER A 65 -3.34 4.22 -20.47
C SER A 65 -2.47 5.43 -20.12
N LEU A 66 -2.95 6.65 -20.39
CA LEU A 66 -2.23 7.89 -20.09
C LEU A 66 -2.26 8.26 -18.61
N CYS A 67 -3.24 7.79 -17.83
CA CYS A 67 -3.38 8.15 -16.41
C CYS A 67 -2.17 7.76 -15.58
N PHE A 68 -1.53 6.64 -15.93
CA PHE A 68 -0.41 6.09 -15.19
C PHE A 68 0.95 6.25 -15.90
N SER A 69 0.99 6.85 -17.09
CA SER A 69 2.17 6.90 -17.95
C SER A 69 3.41 7.48 -17.26
N LEU A 70 3.24 8.52 -16.43
CA LEU A 70 4.35 9.20 -15.74
C LEU A 70 4.85 8.45 -14.50
N VAL A 71 4.08 7.51 -13.95
CA VAL A 71 4.41 6.76 -12.72
C VAL A 71 4.63 5.27 -12.97
N LYS A 72 4.39 4.83 -14.19
CA LYS A 72 4.50 3.41 -14.57
C LYS A 72 5.88 2.83 -14.25
N GLU A 73 6.94 3.55 -14.54
CA GLU A 73 8.30 3.09 -14.28
C GLU A 73 8.55 2.89 -12.78
N GLN A 74 8.10 3.81 -11.92
CA GLN A 74 8.26 3.69 -10.47
C GLN A 74 7.49 2.49 -9.92
N ILE A 75 6.25 2.27 -10.40
CA ILE A 75 5.41 1.17 -9.95
C ILE A 75 6.01 -0.17 -10.40
N SER A 76 6.35 -0.31 -11.67
CA SER A 76 6.85 -1.57 -12.25
C SER A 76 8.26 -1.97 -11.79
N ARG A 77 9.04 -1.06 -11.17
CA ARG A 77 10.38 -1.35 -10.62
C ARG A 77 10.37 -1.86 -9.18
N ALA A 78 9.25 -1.73 -8.48
CA ALA A 78 9.12 -2.32 -7.15
C ALA A 78 9.03 -3.84 -7.26
N ASP A 79 9.53 -4.54 -6.24
CA ASP A 79 9.35 -6.00 -6.14
C ASP A 79 7.91 -6.34 -5.80
N ILE A 80 7.22 -5.48 -5.06
CA ILE A 80 5.79 -5.56 -4.78
C ILE A 80 5.20 -4.14 -4.75
N ALA A 81 4.24 -3.85 -5.62
CA ALA A 81 3.49 -2.60 -5.68
C ALA A 81 2.05 -2.81 -5.17
N ILE A 82 1.64 -1.99 -4.20
CA ILE A 82 0.36 -2.10 -3.50
C ILE A 82 -0.41 -0.79 -3.64
N GLY A 83 -1.68 -0.84 -4.05
CA GLY A 83 -2.55 0.33 -4.19
C GLY A 83 -3.91 0.13 -3.52
N ASN A 84 -4.56 1.21 -3.09
CA ASN A 84 -5.93 1.19 -2.58
C ASN A 84 -6.93 1.37 -3.73
N LEU A 85 -7.65 0.30 -4.11
CA LEU A 85 -8.70 0.36 -5.12
C LEU A 85 -9.95 0.99 -4.51
N GLU A 86 -10.07 2.32 -4.58
CA GLU A 86 -11.11 3.10 -3.92
C GLU A 86 -12.29 3.41 -4.85
N VAL A 87 -12.65 2.45 -5.69
CA VAL A 87 -13.83 2.47 -6.54
C VAL A 87 -14.47 1.08 -6.58
N THR A 88 -15.79 1.03 -6.81
CA THR A 88 -16.46 -0.22 -7.21
C THR A 88 -16.41 -0.39 -8.73
N LEU A 89 -16.31 -1.63 -9.18
CA LEU A 89 -16.51 -2.03 -10.58
C LEU A 89 -17.95 -2.56 -10.74
N GLY A 90 -18.92 -1.68 -10.45
CA GLY A 90 -20.35 -2.04 -10.36
C GLY A 90 -21.06 -2.21 -11.72
N GLY A 91 -20.37 -1.92 -12.82
CA GLY A 91 -20.95 -1.88 -14.16
C GLY A 91 -21.65 -0.55 -14.44
N LYS A 92 -22.36 -0.49 -15.58
CA LYS A 92 -23.11 0.72 -16.00
C LYS A 92 -24.33 0.96 -15.10
N PRO A 93 -24.73 2.22 -14.89
CA PRO A 93 -24.08 3.43 -15.36
C PRO A 93 -22.82 3.74 -14.59
N TYR A 94 -21.75 4.13 -15.31
CA TYR A 94 -20.50 4.55 -14.70
C TYR A 94 -20.65 5.93 -14.05
N ALA A 95 -19.95 6.15 -12.94
CA ALA A 95 -20.03 7.40 -12.18
C ALA A 95 -18.77 7.60 -11.31
N GLY A 96 -18.45 8.87 -11.08
CA GLY A 96 -17.55 9.29 -10.01
C GLY A 96 -18.28 9.54 -8.69
N TYR A 97 -17.75 10.47 -7.89
CA TYR A 97 -18.33 10.85 -6.61
C TYR A 97 -19.81 11.27 -6.74
N PRO A 98 -20.69 10.95 -5.75
CA PRO A 98 -20.39 10.31 -4.47
C PRO A 98 -20.47 8.77 -4.48
N ALA A 99 -20.95 8.14 -5.54
CA ALA A 99 -21.17 6.70 -5.61
C ALA A 99 -20.47 6.12 -6.85
N PHE A 100 -19.21 5.76 -6.66
CA PHE A 100 -18.33 5.33 -7.73
C PHE A 100 -18.79 4.04 -8.43
N SER A 101 -18.66 4.04 -9.75
CA SER A 101 -18.70 2.83 -10.58
C SER A 101 -17.74 3.03 -11.74
N ALA A 102 -16.54 2.46 -11.63
CA ALA A 102 -15.54 2.57 -12.67
C ALA A 102 -15.80 1.58 -13.82
N PRO A 103 -15.43 1.92 -15.06
CA PRO A 103 -15.34 0.96 -16.16
C PRO A 103 -14.27 -0.10 -15.86
N ASP A 104 -14.43 -1.29 -16.44
CA ASP A 104 -13.46 -2.38 -16.27
C ASP A 104 -12.08 -2.01 -16.84
N GLU A 105 -12.05 -1.16 -17.85
CA GLU A 105 -10.83 -0.62 -18.46
C GLU A 105 -9.94 0.12 -17.45
N PHE A 106 -10.53 0.68 -16.38
CA PHE A 106 -9.75 1.26 -15.29
C PHE A 106 -8.93 0.22 -14.55
N LEU A 107 -9.53 -0.95 -14.25
CA LEU A 107 -8.81 -2.06 -13.62
C LEU A 107 -7.76 -2.65 -14.56
N TYR A 108 -8.05 -2.73 -15.87
CA TYR A 108 -7.05 -3.19 -16.85
C TYR A 108 -5.82 -2.29 -16.86
N ALA A 109 -6.02 -0.97 -16.81
CA ALA A 109 -4.90 -0.02 -16.75
C ALA A 109 -4.10 -0.15 -15.44
N ILE A 110 -4.75 -0.38 -14.30
CA ILE A 110 -4.09 -0.63 -13.02
C ILE A 110 -3.22 -1.89 -13.09
N ARG A 111 -3.74 -2.98 -13.65
CA ARG A 111 -2.96 -4.22 -13.87
C ARG A 111 -1.76 -3.96 -14.78
N ASP A 112 -1.98 -3.29 -15.91
CA ASP A 112 -0.98 -3.10 -16.95
C ASP A 112 0.14 -2.13 -16.55
N VAL A 113 -0.08 -1.33 -15.51
CA VAL A 113 0.96 -0.47 -14.93
C VAL A 113 1.85 -1.22 -13.94
N GLY A 114 1.41 -2.36 -13.41
CA GLY A 114 2.22 -3.26 -12.61
C GLY A 114 1.92 -3.28 -11.11
N PHE A 115 0.67 -3.02 -10.70
CA PHE A 115 0.26 -3.27 -9.32
C PHE A 115 0.12 -4.78 -9.07
N ASP A 116 0.71 -5.25 -7.96
CA ASP A 116 0.72 -6.66 -7.56
C ASP A 116 -0.41 -6.99 -6.60
N ILE A 117 -0.78 -6.07 -5.71
CA ILE A 117 -1.82 -6.27 -4.70
C ILE A 117 -2.71 -5.04 -4.63
N LEU A 118 -4.02 -5.25 -4.56
CA LEU A 118 -4.98 -4.19 -4.36
C LEU A 118 -5.68 -4.30 -2.99
N LEU A 119 -5.67 -3.20 -2.24
CA LEU A 119 -6.47 -3.07 -1.03
C LEU A 119 -7.88 -2.65 -1.42
N THR A 120 -8.89 -3.33 -0.90
CA THR A 120 -10.30 -3.13 -1.28
C THR A 120 -11.18 -2.70 -0.11
N ALA A 121 -10.66 -2.68 1.14
CA ALA A 121 -11.39 -2.24 2.32
C ALA A 121 -11.30 -0.71 2.48
N ASN A 122 -12.27 0.01 1.95
CA ASN A 122 -12.40 1.45 2.04
C ASN A 122 -13.89 1.86 2.10
N ASN A 123 -14.17 3.15 2.27
CA ASN A 123 -15.53 3.67 2.36
C ASN A 123 -16.33 3.58 1.06
N HIS A 124 -15.67 3.35 -0.10
CA HIS A 124 -16.30 3.26 -1.42
C HIS A 124 -16.50 1.82 -1.91
N CYS A 125 -16.08 0.81 -1.15
CA CYS A 125 -16.22 -0.60 -1.56
C CYS A 125 -17.67 -1.07 -1.70
N LEU A 126 -18.64 -0.35 -1.13
CA LEU A 126 -20.08 -0.65 -1.18
C LEU A 126 -20.90 0.39 -1.95
N ASP A 127 -20.31 1.29 -2.71
CA ASP A 127 -21.01 2.33 -3.45
C ASP A 127 -22.08 1.80 -4.42
N ARG A 128 -21.93 0.58 -4.86
CA ARG A 128 -22.91 -0.14 -5.70
C ARG A 128 -23.55 -1.32 -4.94
N GLY A 129 -23.54 -1.23 -3.60
CA GLY A 129 -24.09 -2.25 -2.72
C GLY A 129 -23.36 -3.59 -2.85
N LYS A 130 -23.99 -4.64 -2.29
CA LYS A 130 -23.41 -5.99 -2.30
C LYS A 130 -23.10 -6.48 -3.72
N LYS A 131 -23.99 -6.26 -4.69
CA LYS A 131 -23.77 -6.69 -6.08
C LYS A 131 -22.55 -6.03 -6.72
N GLY A 132 -22.31 -4.74 -6.43
CA GLY A 132 -21.13 -4.03 -6.90
C GLY A 132 -19.86 -4.57 -6.29
N LEU A 133 -19.85 -4.84 -4.98
CA LEU A 133 -18.72 -5.46 -4.30
C LEU A 133 -18.41 -6.85 -4.86
N GLU A 134 -19.42 -7.72 -4.99
CA GLU A 134 -19.25 -9.07 -5.55
C GLU A 134 -18.72 -9.03 -6.99
N ARG A 135 -19.20 -8.06 -7.81
CA ARG A 135 -18.70 -7.88 -9.17
C ARG A 135 -17.26 -7.38 -9.19
N THR A 136 -16.90 -6.47 -8.29
CA THR A 136 -15.51 -5.99 -8.15
C THR A 136 -14.57 -7.16 -7.85
N ILE A 137 -14.94 -8.02 -6.90
CA ILE A 137 -14.18 -9.23 -6.56
C ILE A 137 -14.08 -10.16 -7.78
N LEU A 138 -15.19 -10.40 -8.49
CA LEU A 138 -15.20 -11.23 -9.69
C LEU A 138 -14.24 -10.70 -10.77
N MET A 139 -14.16 -9.38 -10.94
CA MET A 139 -13.24 -8.78 -11.91
C MET A 139 -11.78 -8.96 -11.48
N LEU A 140 -11.46 -8.78 -10.20
CA LEU A 140 -10.12 -9.02 -9.65
C LEU A 140 -9.70 -10.49 -9.84
N ASP A 141 -10.59 -11.42 -9.50
CA ASP A 141 -10.36 -12.87 -9.70
C ASP A 141 -10.12 -13.21 -11.17
N SER A 142 -10.92 -12.66 -12.09
CA SER A 142 -10.82 -12.92 -13.52
C SER A 142 -9.50 -12.45 -14.14
N LEU A 143 -8.88 -11.44 -13.57
CA LEU A 143 -7.59 -10.90 -13.98
C LEU A 143 -6.42 -11.45 -13.15
N HIS A 144 -6.70 -12.36 -12.21
CA HIS A 144 -5.72 -12.93 -11.27
C HIS A 144 -4.95 -11.85 -10.48
N ILE A 145 -5.64 -10.77 -10.11
CA ILE A 145 -5.07 -9.69 -9.29
C ILE A 145 -5.30 -10.02 -7.81
N PRO A 146 -4.25 -10.24 -7.01
CA PRO A 146 -4.37 -10.41 -5.58
C PRO A 146 -5.03 -9.19 -4.91
N TYR A 147 -5.92 -9.42 -3.97
CA TYR A 147 -6.58 -8.34 -3.22
C TYR A 147 -6.77 -8.71 -1.76
N ILE A 148 -6.90 -7.69 -0.92
CA ILE A 148 -7.09 -7.84 0.53
C ILE A 148 -8.14 -6.82 0.99
N GLY A 149 -9.07 -7.27 1.85
CA GLY A 149 -9.94 -6.36 2.61
C GLY A 149 -11.43 -6.63 2.43
N THR A 150 -11.90 -7.05 1.27
CA THR A 150 -13.32 -7.39 1.02
C THR A 150 -13.47 -8.85 0.61
N TYR A 151 -14.63 -9.42 0.95
CA TYR A 151 -14.95 -10.82 0.74
C TYR A 151 -16.42 -10.96 0.35
N ARG A 152 -16.76 -11.94 -0.49
CA ARG A 152 -18.17 -12.20 -0.90
C ARG A 152 -19.01 -12.77 0.24
N ASN A 153 -18.34 -13.52 1.15
CA ASN A 153 -19.01 -14.21 2.26
C ASN A 153 -18.03 -14.44 3.44
N LYS A 154 -18.57 -15.00 4.53
CA LYS A 154 -17.79 -15.28 5.74
C LYS A 154 -16.76 -16.40 5.57
N GLU A 155 -17.03 -17.33 4.68
CA GLU A 155 -16.17 -18.47 4.39
C GLU A 155 -14.88 -17.99 3.71
N GLU A 156 -14.97 -17.14 2.71
CA GLU A 156 -13.80 -16.53 2.04
C GLU A 156 -12.95 -15.70 3.00
N ARG A 157 -13.58 -14.99 3.95
CA ARG A 157 -12.86 -14.19 4.93
C ARG A 157 -11.98 -15.01 5.87
N ARG A 158 -12.22 -16.31 6.03
CA ARG A 158 -11.53 -17.20 6.98
C ARG A 158 -10.36 -17.94 6.35
N GLN A 159 -10.20 -17.87 5.08
CA GLN A 159 -9.08 -18.42 4.32
C GLN A 159 -7.90 -17.47 4.31
#